data_c9b82e8a1f5d99843e38c714aa7d9302
#
_entry.id   c9b82e8a1f5d99843e38c714aa7d9302
#
_cell.length_a   1.000
_cell.length_b   1.000
_cell.length_c   1.000
_cell.angle_alpha   90.00
_cell.angle_beta   90.00
_cell.angle_gamma   90.00
#
_symmetry.space_group_name_H-M   'P 1'
#
loop_
_entity.id
_entity.type
_entity.pdbx_description
1 polymer ?
#
loop_
_entity_poly.entity_id
_entity_poly.type
_entity_poly.pdbx_seq_one_letter_code
_entity_poly.pdbx_strand_id
1 'polypeptide(L)'
;MEIDINIPNLFIIGVFKSGTTSLHRYLANHPEISEGICKETHYLDEFVYSNTKSLNPNLSDYSNFYRNVKKSCYYLDSSPSYFYGGSKIIDYIKKNIPSAKFLLMLRNPVDRFISYYNFIKSKNIINDDFESFFNKSLKKFELRDQLKVGAYENSLLEGVYSNFIDDWLKLGPNEFKILFNDDLKADPKNVIIDILNWLELDISTFYKNYNFRIENKTTNYNSKIVHKMASNISNHLNLRSNLPNGFFYFMKNLYQKFNSSKLPENNNDKILKKLNEFYFDYNKELFDKINYKRTW
;
A
#
# COMPACT_ATOMS: atom_id res chain seq x y z
N MET A 1 2.81 -37.00 -3.08
CA MET A 1 1.96 -36.04 -2.34
C MET A 1 2.40 -34.65 -2.78
N GLU A 2 1.60 -33.99 -3.62
CA GLU A 2 1.80 -32.55 -3.86
C GLU A 2 1.58 -31.88 -2.52
N ILE A 3 2.60 -31.22 -2.01
CA ILE A 3 2.48 -30.37 -0.83
C ILE A 3 1.64 -29.19 -1.31
N ASP A 4 0.41 -29.10 -0.83
CA ASP A 4 -0.51 -27.97 -1.08
C ASP A 4 0.10 -26.73 -0.40
N ILE A 5 0.99 -26.04 -1.14
CA ILE A 5 1.78 -24.91 -0.62
C ILE A 5 0.91 -23.67 -0.75
N ASN A 6 0.49 -23.09 0.37
CA ASN A 6 -0.22 -21.82 0.40
C ASN A 6 0.74 -20.70 -0.03
N ILE A 7 0.57 -20.15 -1.22
CA ILE A 7 1.33 -19.03 -1.76
C ILE A 7 0.38 -17.90 -2.17
N PRO A 8 0.79 -16.62 -2.07
CA PRO A 8 -0.10 -15.53 -2.46
C PRO A 8 -0.44 -15.61 -3.95
N ASN A 9 -1.72 -15.43 -4.25
CA ASN A 9 -2.27 -15.37 -5.59
C ASN A 9 -3.16 -14.15 -5.82
N LEU A 10 -3.35 -13.32 -4.80
CA LEU A 10 -3.98 -11.99 -4.88
C LEU A 10 -3.00 -10.95 -4.33
N PHE A 11 -2.69 -9.93 -5.13
CA PHE A 11 -1.67 -8.95 -4.80
C PHE A 11 -2.23 -7.52 -4.82
N ILE A 12 -2.06 -6.76 -3.74
CA ILE A 12 -2.19 -5.30 -3.75
C ILE A 12 -0.79 -4.73 -3.96
N ILE A 13 -0.45 -4.44 -5.21
CA ILE A 13 0.92 -4.14 -5.64
C ILE A 13 1.36 -2.69 -5.39
N GLY A 14 0.46 -1.80 -5.03
CA GLY A 14 0.79 -0.37 -4.88
C GLY A 14 -0.43 0.48 -4.60
N VAL A 15 -0.20 1.78 -4.41
CA VAL A 15 1.08 2.43 -4.13
C VAL A 15 1.16 2.83 -2.66
N PHE A 16 2.34 3.11 -2.18
CA PHE A 16 2.51 3.61 -0.80
C PHE A 16 1.63 4.84 -0.56
N LYS A 17 0.92 4.89 0.59
CA LYS A 17 0.05 6.00 1.03
C LYS A 17 -1.22 6.23 0.21
N SER A 18 -1.65 5.23 -0.55
CA SER A 18 -2.90 5.27 -1.33
C SER A 18 -4.09 4.56 -0.67
N GLY A 19 -3.96 4.07 0.58
CA GLY A 19 -5.06 3.38 1.27
C GLY A 19 -5.00 1.85 1.15
N THR A 20 -3.90 1.28 0.71
CA THR A 20 -3.68 -0.18 0.61
C THR A 20 -3.94 -0.92 1.92
N THR A 21 -3.74 -0.29 3.08
CA THR A 21 -4.02 -0.92 4.38
C THR A 21 -5.53 -1.09 4.64
N SER A 22 -6.33 -0.09 4.25
CA SER A 22 -7.79 -0.20 4.36
C SER A 22 -8.32 -1.26 3.40
N LEU A 23 -7.86 -1.21 2.14
CA LEU A 23 -8.20 -2.19 1.12
C LEU A 23 -7.86 -3.62 1.57
N HIS A 24 -6.62 -3.84 2.04
CA HIS A 24 -6.18 -5.13 2.56
C HIS A 24 -7.13 -5.68 3.63
N ARG A 25 -7.44 -4.87 4.64
CA ARG A 25 -8.31 -5.28 5.74
C ARG A 25 -9.74 -5.55 5.30
N TYR A 26 -10.24 -4.77 4.36
CA TYR A 26 -11.57 -5.00 3.82
C TYR A 26 -11.64 -6.34 3.10
N LEU A 27 -10.64 -6.65 2.29
CA LEU A 27 -10.58 -7.93 1.57
C LEU A 27 -10.32 -9.12 2.52
N ALA A 28 -9.39 -8.99 3.47
CA ALA A 28 -9.08 -10.05 4.44
C ALA A 28 -10.24 -10.42 5.38
N ASN A 29 -11.29 -9.60 5.47
CA ASN A 29 -12.50 -9.96 6.18
C ASN A 29 -13.38 -10.97 5.42
N HIS A 30 -13.13 -11.20 4.12
CA HIS A 30 -13.89 -12.20 3.37
C HIS A 30 -13.44 -13.62 3.74
N PRO A 31 -14.37 -14.58 3.94
CA PRO A 31 -14.03 -15.93 4.40
C PRO A 31 -13.13 -16.72 3.42
N GLU A 32 -13.16 -16.37 2.14
CA GLU A 32 -12.37 -17.02 1.09
C GLU A 32 -11.09 -16.24 0.71
N ILE A 33 -10.74 -15.21 1.49
CA ILE A 33 -9.46 -14.48 1.37
C ILE A 33 -8.70 -14.62 2.68
N SER A 34 -7.50 -15.18 2.63
CA SER A 34 -6.61 -15.29 3.79
C SER A 34 -5.45 -14.30 3.68
N GLU A 35 -5.23 -13.54 4.74
CA GLU A 35 -4.00 -12.76 4.89
C GLU A 35 -2.86 -13.65 5.42
N GLY A 36 -1.62 -13.29 5.11
CA GLY A 36 -0.44 -13.90 5.68
C GLY A 36 -0.19 -13.47 7.13
N ILE A 37 0.89 -13.98 7.73
CA ILE A 37 1.33 -13.60 9.08
C ILE A 37 1.72 -12.11 9.19
N CYS A 38 1.97 -11.45 8.07
CA CYS A 38 2.16 -10.02 7.96
C CYS A 38 1.42 -9.47 6.72
N LYS A 39 1.02 -8.20 6.80
CA LYS A 39 0.31 -7.54 5.70
C LYS A 39 1.18 -7.39 4.44
N GLU A 40 2.42 -6.99 4.62
CA GLU A 40 3.39 -6.68 3.58
C GLU A 40 4.56 -7.65 3.73
N THR A 41 4.70 -8.58 2.82
CA THR A 41 5.78 -9.57 2.91
C THR A 41 7.10 -9.00 2.43
N HIS A 42 7.06 -8.05 1.49
CA HIS A 42 8.23 -7.47 0.82
C HIS A 42 9.17 -8.53 0.21
N TYR A 43 8.65 -9.74 -0.01
CA TYR A 43 9.44 -10.90 -0.41
C TYR A 43 10.12 -10.73 -1.78
N LEU A 44 9.48 -9.96 -2.66
CA LEU A 44 9.98 -9.70 -4.01
C LEU A 44 10.62 -8.31 -4.16
N ASP A 45 10.90 -7.60 -3.08
CA ASP A 45 11.46 -6.24 -3.13
C ASP A 45 12.82 -6.18 -3.83
N GLU A 46 13.60 -7.26 -3.80
CA GLU A 46 14.86 -7.31 -4.56
C GLU A 46 14.67 -7.11 -6.06
N PHE A 47 13.55 -7.56 -6.65
CA PHE A 47 13.24 -7.28 -8.06
C PHE A 47 13.01 -5.80 -8.33
N VAL A 48 12.53 -5.05 -7.32
CA VAL A 48 12.26 -3.61 -7.45
C VAL A 48 13.55 -2.80 -7.35
N TYR A 49 14.41 -3.15 -6.40
CA TYR A 49 15.51 -2.30 -5.97
C TYR A 49 16.90 -2.80 -6.38
N SER A 50 17.01 -4.03 -6.88
CA SER A 50 18.27 -4.63 -7.30
C SER A 50 18.41 -4.63 -8.82
N ASN A 51 19.65 -4.42 -9.27
CA ASN A 51 20.03 -4.56 -10.69
C ASN A 51 20.43 -5.99 -11.07
N THR A 52 20.40 -6.94 -10.11
CA THR A 52 20.75 -8.33 -10.40
C THR A 52 19.72 -8.98 -11.31
N LYS A 53 20.18 -9.54 -12.43
CA LYS A 53 19.32 -10.21 -13.43
C LYS A 53 18.92 -11.64 -13.03
N SER A 54 19.51 -12.20 -11.98
CA SER A 54 19.39 -13.62 -11.61
C SER A 54 18.74 -13.86 -10.25
N LEU A 55 17.74 -13.06 -9.88
CA LEU A 55 16.95 -13.33 -8.70
C LEU A 55 16.02 -14.52 -8.99
N ASN A 56 16.10 -15.54 -8.16
CA ASN A 56 15.20 -16.69 -8.21
C ASN A 56 14.72 -17.03 -6.79
N PRO A 57 13.85 -16.18 -6.20
CA PRO A 57 13.30 -16.42 -4.88
C PRO A 57 12.60 -17.79 -4.84
N ASN A 58 12.69 -18.48 -3.71
CA ASN A 58 12.11 -19.81 -3.55
C ASN A 58 10.64 -19.70 -3.11
N LEU A 59 9.72 -20.29 -3.86
CA LEU A 59 8.29 -20.29 -3.48
C LEU A 59 8.03 -20.94 -2.11
N SER A 60 8.82 -21.92 -1.70
CA SER A 60 8.67 -22.52 -0.37
C SER A 60 8.96 -21.51 0.75
N ASP A 61 9.89 -20.57 0.53
CA ASP A 61 10.18 -19.52 1.49
C ASP A 61 9.05 -18.46 1.50
N TYR A 62 8.46 -18.19 0.34
CA TYR A 62 7.29 -17.30 0.26
C TYR A 62 6.09 -17.91 0.99
N SER A 63 5.89 -19.22 0.89
CA SER A 63 4.80 -19.93 1.57
C SER A 63 4.89 -19.84 3.09
N ASN A 64 6.09 -19.60 3.65
CA ASN A 64 6.26 -19.46 5.10
C ASN A 64 5.40 -18.32 5.69
N PHE A 65 5.09 -17.29 4.88
CA PHE A 65 4.19 -16.21 5.30
C PHE A 65 2.73 -16.65 5.40
N TYR A 66 2.38 -17.83 4.83
CA TYR A 66 1.02 -18.38 4.79
C TYR A 66 0.90 -19.72 5.50
N ARG A 67 1.88 -20.05 6.37
CA ARG A 67 1.79 -21.23 7.25
C ARG A 67 0.69 -21.02 8.27
N ASN A 68 -0.09 -22.07 8.51
CA ASN A 68 -1.17 -22.06 9.51
C ASN A 68 -2.31 -21.07 9.25
N VAL A 69 -2.43 -20.54 8.02
CA VAL A 69 -3.60 -19.78 7.65
C VAL A 69 -4.71 -20.71 7.16
N LYS A 70 -5.96 -20.23 7.25
CA LYS A 70 -7.12 -20.96 6.75
C LYS A 70 -6.97 -21.23 5.26
N LYS A 71 -7.30 -22.44 4.79
CA LYS A 71 -7.40 -22.72 3.35
C LYS A 71 -8.46 -21.82 2.73
N SER A 72 -8.10 -21.11 1.69
CA SER A 72 -8.93 -20.10 1.05
C SER A 72 -8.71 -20.09 -0.47
N CYS A 73 -9.64 -19.48 -1.22
CA CYS A 73 -9.47 -19.30 -2.66
C CYS A 73 -8.31 -18.33 -2.98
N TYR A 74 -8.17 -17.31 -2.14
CA TYR A 74 -7.11 -16.30 -2.31
C TYR A 74 -6.25 -16.16 -1.07
N TYR A 75 -4.93 -16.03 -1.30
CA TYR A 75 -3.93 -15.65 -0.31
C TYR A 75 -3.40 -14.28 -0.67
N LEU A 76 -3.59 -13.32 0.21
CA LEU A 76 -3.40 -11.88 -0.05
C LEU A 76 -2.03 -11.39 0.42
N ASP A 77 -1.21 -10.87 -0.51
CA ASP A 77 -0.05 -10.05 -0.22
C ASP A 77 -0.31 -8.59 -0.59
N SER A 78 0.09 -7.66 0.26
CA SER A 78 -0.13 -6.22 0.03
C SER A 78 1.18 -5.44 0.14
N SER A 79 2.16 -5.80 -0.67
CA SER A 79 3.48 -5.15 -0.74
C SER A 79 3.47 -4.02 -1.78
N PRO A 80 3.32 -2.74 -1.36
CA PRO A 80 3.09 -1.62 -2.29
C PRO A 80 4.29 -1.25 -3.16
N SER A 81 5.45 -1.80 -2.88
CA SER A 81 6.68 -1.67 -3.67
C SER A 81 6.63 -2.42 -5.00
N TYR A 82 5.83 -3.48 -5.09
CA TYR A 82 5.81 -4.37 -6.26
C TYR A 82 5.43 -3.65 -7.56
N PHE A 83 4.60 -2.62 -7.48
CA PHE A 83 4.24 -1.80 -8.64
C PHE A 83 5.45 -1.27 -9.41
N TYR A 84 6.50 -0.89 -8.69
CA TYR A 84 7.70 -0.30 -9.28
C TYR A 84 8.66 -1.33 -9.89
N GLY A 85 8.41 -2.62 -9.71
CA GLY A 85 9.20 -3.70 -10.28
C GLY A 85 8.79 -4.12 -11.70
N GLY A 86 7.59 -3.70 -12.15
CA GLY A 86 7.09 -3.91 -13.51
C GLY A 86 7.20 -5.35 -13.99
N SER A 87 7.73 -5.55 -15.19
CA SER A 87 7.86 -6.88 -15.82
C SER A 87 8.61 -7.88 -14.97
N LYS A 88 9.63 -7.48 -14.20
CA LYS A 88 10.38 -8.42 -13.35
C LYS A 88 9.48 -9.11 -12.31
N ILE A 89 8.59 -8.36 -11.69
CA ILE A 89 7.61 -8.88 -10.71
C ILE A 89 6.56 -9.74 -11.44
N ILE A 90 6.03 -9.22 -12.54
CA ILE A 90 4.98 -9.89 -13.34
C ILE A 90 5.49 -11.24 -13.82
N ASP A 91 6.66 -11.28 -14.49
CA ASP A 91 7.22 -12.49 -15.08
C ASP A 91 7.49 -13.55 -14.01
N TYR A 92 8.05 -13.15 -12.85
CA TYR A 92 8.27 -14.08 -11.76
C TYR A 92 6.96 -14.65 -11.23
N ILE A 93 5.98 -13.79 -10.92
CA ILE A 93 4.70 -14.23 -10.35
C ILE A 93 3.95 -15.09 -11.36
N LYS A 94 3.78 -14.65 -12.61
CA LYS A 94 3.01 -15.38 -13.63
C LYS A 94 3.64 -16.70 -14.02
N LYS A 95 4.97 -16.79 -14.01
CA LYS A 95 5.68 -18.06 -14.25
C LYS A 95 5.36 -19.10 -13.19
N ASN A 96 5.24 -18.69 -11.92
CA ASN A 96 5.07 -19.59 -10.78
C ASN A 96 3.62 -19.71 -10.31
N ILE A 97 2.81 -18.68 -10.56
CA ILE A 97 1.42 -18.55 -10.11
C ILE A 97 0.59 -17.98 -11.28
N PRO A 98 0.28 -18.79 -12.31
CA PRO A 98 -0.40 -18.32 -13.52
C PRO A 98 -1.76 -17.65 -13.26
N SER A 99 -2.47 -18.09 -12.22
CA SER A 99 -3.77 -17.54 -11.82
C SER A 99 -3.70 -16.27 -10.97
N ALA A 100 -2.50 -15.71 -10.73
CA ALA A 100 -2.33 -14.53 -9.91
C ALA A 100 -3.13 -13.34 -10.42
N LYS A 101 -3.77 -12.61 -9.49
CA LYS A 101 -4.52 -11.38 -9.73
C LYS A 101 -3.89 -10.20 -9.01
N PHE A 102 -3.93 -9.03 -9.65
CA PHE A 102 -3.23 -7.83 -9.19
C PHE A 102 -4.19 -6.65 -9.05
N LEU A 103 -4.15 -6.00 -7.90
CA LEU A 103 -4.88 -4.77 -7.60
C LEU A 103 -3.88 -3.63 -7.42
N LEU A 104 -4.07 -2.54 -8.15
CA LEU A 104 -3.29 -1.31 -8.01
C LEU A 104 -4.20 -0.21 -7.48
N MET A 105 -3.89 0.30 -6.27
CA MET A 105 -4.59 1.44 -5.68
C MET A 105 -3.80 2.72 -5.91
N LEU A 106 -4.32 3.61 -6.75
CA LEU A 106 -3.75 4.92 -7.04
C LEU A 106 -4.36 6.02 -6.16
N ARG A 107 -3.64 7.11 -6.00
CA ARG A 107 -4.06 8.31 -5.30
C ARG A 107 -3.49 9.52 -6.02
N ASN A 108 -4.17 10.69 -5.92
CA ASN A 108 -3.58 11.95 -6.36
C ASN A 108 -2.12 12.05 -5.85
N PRO A 109 -1.12 12.18 -6.75
CA PRO A 109 0.29 12.07 -6.36
C PRO A 109 0.75 13.19 -5.43
N VAL A 110 0.13 14.39 -5.49
CA VAL A 110 0.38 15.48 -4.54
C VAL A 110 -0.06 15.07 -3.14
N ASP A 111 -1.30 14.58 -3.01
CA ASP A 111 -1.85 14.07 -1.75
C ASP A 111 -1.06 12.88 -1.19
N ARG A 112 -0.56 12.02 -2.08
CA ARG A 112 0.29 10.90 -1.71
C ARG A 112 1.62 11.40 -1.15
N PHE A 113 2.26 12.36 -1.82
CA PHE A 113 3.54 12.95 -1.40
C PHE A 113 3.41 13.59 -0.01
N ILE A 114 2.39 14.41 0.21
CA ILE A 114 2.09 15.01 1.51
C ILE A 114 1.86 13.95 2.58
N SER A 115 1.06 12.92 2.26
CA SER A 115 0.77 11.82 3.19
C SER A 115 2.03 11.03 3.55
N TYR A 116 2.96 10.87 2.61
CA TYR A 116 4.21 10.18 2.84
C TYR A 116 5.14 11.02 3.73
N TYR A 117 5.33 12.30 3.40
CA TYR A 117 6.10 13.23 4.26
C TYR A 117 5.58 13.20 5.71
N ASN A 118 4.28 13.37 5.89
CA ASN A 118 3.67 13.37 7.22
C ASN A 118 3.90 12.04 7.96
N PHE A 119 3.86 10.92 7.23
CA PHE A 119 4.12 9.60 7.80
C PHE A 119 5.56 9.46 8.29
N ILE A 120 6.57 9.74 7.45
CA ILE A 120 7.99 9.61 7.84
C ILE A 120 8.39 10.62 8.91
N LYS A 121 7.83 11.84 8.86
CA LYS A 121 8.00 12.87 9.89
C LYS A 121 7.43 12.44 11.23
N SER A 122 6.21 11.86 11.24
CA SER A 122 5.57 11.35 12.46
C SER A 122 6.34 10.18 13.10
N LYS A 123 7.08 9.43 12.30
CA LYS A 123 7.93 8.33 12.75
C LYS A 123 9.35 8.78 13.17
N ASN A 124 9.66 10.09 13.08
CA ASN A 124 11.00 10.65 13.28
C ASN A 124 12.08 10.02 12.38
N ILE A 125 11.69 9.61 11.19
CA ILE A 125 12.61 9.04 10.21
C ILE A 125 13.45 10.14 9.58
N ILE A 126 12.84 11.32 9.38
CA ILE A 126 13.50 12.52 8.88
C ILE A 126 13.28 13.72 9.82
N ASN A 127 14.23 14.65 9.80
CA ASN A 127 14.12 15.93 10.51
C ASN A 127 13.76 17.10 9.57
N ASP A 128 13.82 16.90 8.27
CA ASP A 128 13.56 17.89 7.25
C ASP A 128 12.19 18.53 7.40
N ASP A 129 12.07 19.82 7.09
CA ASP A 129 10.80 20.46 6.82
C ASP A 129 10.27 20.05 5.43
N PHE A 130 9.05 20.48 5.11
CA PHE A 130 8.38 20.05 3.88
C PHE A 130 9.09 20.57 2.61
N GLU A 131 9.61 21.79 2.65
CA GLU A 131 10.34 22.39 1.52
C GLU A 131 11.68 21.67 1.28
N SER A 132 12.45 21.42 2.32
CA SER A 132 13.72 20.68 2.25
C SER A 132 13.50 19.26 1.72
N PHE A 133 12.46 18.58 2.20
CA PHE A 133 12.09 17.23 1.72
C PHE A 133 11.71 17.25 0.23
N PHE A 134 10.91 18.23 -0.20
CA PHE A 134 10.55 18.40 -1.61
C PHE A 134 11.79 18.63 -2.48
N ASN A 135 12.67 19.58 -2.08
CA ASN A 135 13.87 19.91 -2.85
C ASN A 135 14.85 18.72 -2.97
N LYS A 136 15.01 17.92 -1.90
CA LYS A 136 15.80 16.68 -1.94
C LYS A 136 15.21 15.66 -2.91
N SER A 137 13.90 15.48 -2.86
CA SER A 137 13.20 14.55 -3.77
C SER A 137 13.28 15.01 -5.21
N LEU A 138 13.18 16.32 -5.46
CA LEU A 138 13.32 16.89 -6.80
C LEU A 138 14.75 16.70 -7.35
N LYS A 139 15.77 17.02 -6.55
CA LYS A 139 17.17 16.79 -6.93
C LYS A 139 17.43 15.33 -7.29
N LYS A 140 16.90 14.39 -6.51
CA LYS A 140 17.03 12.96 -6.80
C LYS A 140 16.35 12.57 -8.10
N PHE A 141 15.16 13.10 -8.36
CA PHE A 141 14.44 12.89 -9.62
C PHE A 141 15.22 13.42 -10.82
N GLU A 142 15.77 14.64 -10.74
CA GLU A 142 16.58 15.28 -11.80
C GLU A 142 17.86 14.51 -12.10
N LEU A 143 18.51 13.92 -11.11
CA LEU A 143 19.67 13.07 -11.28
C LEU A 143 19.35 11.71 -11.91
N ARG A 144 18.08 11.40 -12.18
CA ARG A 144 17.60 10.12 -12.71
C ARG A 144 18.12 8.92 -11.91
N ASP A 145 18.29 9.12 -10.60
CA ASP A 145 18.71 8.07 -9.69
C ASP A 145 17.68 6.93 -9.68
N GLN A 146 18.18 5.70 -9.64
CA GLN A 146 17.32 4.54 -9.51
C GLN A 146 16.61 4.52 -8.14
N LEU A 147 15.47 3.85 -8.10
CA LEU A 147 14.80 3.54 -6.84
C LEU A 147 15.73 2.74 -5.94
N LYS A 148 15.88 3.19 -4.69
CA LYS A 148 16.70 2.50 -3.68
C LYS A 148 15.84 2.19 -2.46
N VAL A 149 16.04 1.02 -1.86
CA VAL A 149 15.36 0.65 -0.62
C VAL A 149 15.57 1.73 0.45
N GLY A 150 14.47 2.16 1.08
CA GLY A 150 14.50 3.09 2.20
C GLY A 150 14.92 4.52 1.86
N ALA A 151 15.12 4.86 0.59
CA ALA A 151 15.40 6.24 0.20
C ALA A 151 14.10 7.04 0.15
N TYR A 152 13.89 7.90 1.13
CA TYR A 152 12.66 8.71 1.28
C TYR A 152 12.48 9.70 0.12
N GLU A 153 13.59 10.12 -0.48
CA GLU A 153 13.64 11.00 -1.63
C GLU A 153 13.06 10.36 -2.90
N ASN A 154 12.85 9.04 -2.94
CA ASN A 154 12.11 8.39 -4.02
C ASN A 154 10.67 8.89 -4.14
N SER A 155 10.15 9.53 -3.08
CA SER A 155 8.73 9.85 -2.98
C SER A 155 8.20 10.69 -4.16
N LEU A 156 9.00 11.56 -4.77
CA LEU A 156 8.54 12.32 -5.94
C LEU A 156 8.43 11.40 -7.17
N LEU A 157 9.47 10.60 -7.45
CA LEU A 157 9.49 9.65 -8.56
C LEU A 157 8.40 8.58 -8.43
N GLU A 158 8.17 8.07 -7.22
CA GLU A 158 7.12 7.07 -6.94
C GLU A 158 5.70 7.59 -7.20
N GLY A 159 5.50 8.90 -7.33
CA GLY A 159 4.24 9.52 -7.72
C GLY A 159 4.07 9.67 -9.24
N VAL A 160 5.11 9.43 -10.02
CA VAL A 160 5.08 9.46 -11.49
C VAL A 160 4.63 8.09 -12.00
N TYR A 161 3.34 7.77 -11.82
CA TYR A 161 2.81 6.45 -12.12
C TYR A 161 2.89 6.07 -13.59
N SER A 162 2.86 7.06 -14.49
CA SER A 162 2.99 6.86 -15.93
C SER A 162 4.29 6.15 -16.31
N ASN A 163 5.35 6.29 -15.51
CA ASN A 163 6.63 5.63 -15.75
C ASN A 163 6.64 4.13 -15.43
N PHE A 164 5.65 3.63 -14.69
CA PHE A 164 5.64 2.27 -14.15
C PHE A 164 4.45 1.44 -14.60
N ILE A 165 3.43 2.07 -15.19
CA ILE A 165 2.15 1.42 -15.48
C ILE A 165 2.17 0.50 -16.70
N ASP A 166 3.03 0.78 -17.68
CA ASP A 166 2.99 0.16 -19.01
C ASP A 166 3.11 -1.37 -18.98
N ASP A 167 3.96 -1.91 -18.12
CA ASP A 167 4.11 -3.36 -18.00
C ASP A 167 2.84 -4.01 -17.42
N TRP A 168 2.20 -3.35 -16.46
CA TRP A 168 0.97 -3.83 -15.83
C TRP A 168 -0.23 -3.79 -16.78
N LEU A 169 -0.27 -2.82 -17.70
CA LEU A 169 -1.33 -2.71 -18.72
C LEU A 169 -1.26 -3.81 -19.80
N LYS A 170 -0.16 -4.57 -19.88
CA LYS A 170 -0.06 -5.75 -20.73
C LYS A 170 -0.88 -6.93 -20.20
N LEU A 171 -1.23 -6.90 -18.91
CA LEU A 171 -2.12 -7.87 -18.29
C LEU A 171 -3.56 -7.59 -18.70
N GLY A 172 -4.34 -8.65 -18.85
CA GLY A 172 -5.77 -8.54 -19.17
C GLY A 172 -6.61 -8.02 -18.00
N PRO A 173 -7.85 -7.55 -18.28
CA PRO A 173 -8.75 -7.01 -17.26
C PRO A 173 -9.16 -8.04 -16.20
N ASN A 174 -9.03 -9.33 -16.50
CA ASN A 174 -9.29 -10.42 -15.55
C ASN A 174 -8.11 -10.67 -14.60
N GLU A 175 -6.93 -10.09 -14.88
CA GLU A 175 -5.71 -10.30 -14.09
C GLU A 175 -5.28 -9.05 -13.34
N PHE A 176 -5.60 -7.86 -13.88
CA PHE A 176 -5.16 -6.57 -13.34
C PHE A 176 -6.31 -5.58 -13.25
N LYS A 177 -6.47 -4.96 -12.07
CA LYS A 177 -7.52 -3.97 -11.81
C LYS A 177 -6.93 -2.74 -11.13
N ILE A 178 -7.21 -1.57 -11.70
CA ILE A 178 -6.82 -0.27 -11.14
C ILE A 178 -7.98 0.27 -10.29
N LEU A 179 -7.63 0.79 -9.12
CA LEU A 179 -8.53 1.36 -8.13
C LEU A 179 -8.05 2.76 -7.74
N PHE A 180 -8.95 3.61 -7.30
CA PHE A 180 -8.63 4.95 -6.85
C PHE A 180 -8.97 5.15 -5.38
N ASN A 181 -8.03 5.75 -4.64
CA ASN A 181 -8.19 6.04 -3.22
C ASN A 181 -9.42 6.90 -2.92
N ASP A 182 -9.76 7.82 -3.84
CA ASP A 182 -10.89 8.72 -3.67
C ASP A 182 -12.21 7.96 -3.76
N ASP A 183 -12.30 6.98 -4.67
CA ASP A 183 -13.49 6.12 -4.79
C ASP A 183 -13.64 5.24 -3.55
N LEU A 184 -12.52 4.66 -3.06
CA LEU A 184 -12.53 3.89 -1.82
C LEU A 184 -12.93 4.72 -0.60
N LYS A 185 -12.62 6.02 -0.57
CA LYS A 185 -13.05 6.93 0.51
C LYS A 185 -14.53 7.32 0.38
N ALA A 186 -14.98 7.57 -0.86
CA ALA A 186 -16.35 8.01 -1.13
C ALA A 186 -17.35 6.86 -0.91
N ASP A 187 -17.06 5.68 -1.41
CA ASP A 187 -17.93 4.52 -1.31
C ASP A 187 -17.15 3.20 -1.19
N PRO A 188 -16.59 2.92 -0.01
CA PRO A 188 -15.81 1.71 0.21
C PRO A 188 -16.61 0.43 -0.03
N LYS A 189 -17.93 0.47 0.21
CA LYS A 189 -18.80 -0.69 0.04
C LYS A 189 -18.87 -1.11 -1.43
N ASN A 190 -19.19 -0.19 -2.31
CA ASN A 190 -19.32 -0.50 -3.74
C ASN A 190 -17.97 -0.87 -4.36
N VAL A 191 -16.87 -0.23 -3.94
CA VAL A 191 -15.53 -0.62 -4.39
C VAL A 191 -15.19 -2.06 -4.01
N ILE A 192 -15.52 -2.48 -2.79
CA ILE A 192 -15.24 -3.86 -2.37
C ILE A 192 -16.17 -4.86 -3.08
N ILE A 193 -17.45 -4.56 -3.24
CA ILE A 193 -18.37 -5.40 -4.03
C ILE A 193 -17.85 -5.60 -5.46
N ASP A 194 -17.39 -4.53 -6.11
CA ASP A 194 -16.81 -4.60 -7.44
C ASP A 194 -15.57 -5.49 -7.50
N ILE A 195 -14.71 -5.43 -6.47
CA ILE A 195 -13.54 -6.33 -6.37
C ILE A 195 -13.97 -7.77 -6.13
N LEU A 196 -14.91 -8.03 -5.23
CA LEU A 196 -15.36 -9.40 -4.94
C LEU A 196 -16.03 -10.04 -6.16
N ASN A 197 -16.83 -9.30 -6.92
CA ASN A 197 -17.39 -9.76 -8.19
C ASN A 197 -16.26 -10.08 -9.20
N TRP A 198 -15.25 -9.23 -9.30
CA TRP A 198 -14.10 -9.45 -10.17
C TRP A 198 -13.26 -10.68 -9.74
N LEU A 199 -13.25 -11.00 -8.45
CA LEU A 199 -12.64 -12.20 -7.88
C LEU A 199 -13.55 -13.44 -7.99
N GLU A 200 -14.79 -13.28 -8.45
CA GLU A 200 -15.81 -14.34 -8.52
C GLU A 200 -16.15 -14.93 -7.13
N LEU A 201 -16.13 -14.09 -6.10
CA LEU A 201 -16.43 -14.46 -4.71
C LEU A 201 -17.86 -14.10 -4.31
N ASP A 202 -18.42 -14.89 -3.38
CA ASP A 202 -19.78 -14.67 -2.89
C ASP A 202 -19.91 -13.40 -2.06
N ILE A 203 -20.63 -12.42 -2.60
CA ILE A 203 -20.90 -11.14 -1.92
C ILE A 203 -21.93 -11.26 -0.78
N SER A 204 -22.70 -12.35 -0.66
CA SER A 204 -23.73 -12.49 0.37
C SER A 204 -23.11 -12.61 1.76
N THR A 205 -21.91 -13.16 1.86
CA THR A 205 -21.13 -13.27 3.11
C THR A 205 -20.62 -11.93 3.59
N PHE A 206 -20.49 -10.96 2.67
CA PHE A 206 -20.01 -9.62 2.94
C PHE A 206 -20.95 -8.78 3.83
N TYR A 207 -22.26 -8.91 3.65
CA TYR A 207 -23.22 -8.02 4.29
C TYR A 207 -23.36 -8.22 5.83
N LYS A 208 -22.95 -9.37 6.36
CA LYS A 208 -23.20 -9.71 7.77
C LYS A 208 -22.21 -9.11 8.77
N ASN A 209 -20.97 -8.75 8.35
CA ASN A 209 -19.88 -8.46 9.31
C ASN A 209 -18.99 -7.26 8.96
N TYR A 210 -19.36 -6.40 7.99
CA TYR A 210 -18.45 -5.39 7.47
C TYR A 210 -18.54 -4.04 8.19
N ASN A 211 -17.43 -3.66 8.81
CA ASN A 211 -17.24 -2.33 9.38
C ASN A 211 -16.16 -1.58 8.60
N PHE A 212 -16.57 -0.65 7.73
CA PHE A 212 -15.68 0.21 6.96
C PHE A 212 -15.03 1.28 7.83
N ARG A 213 -14.03 0.92 8.61
CA ARG A 213 -13.23 1.89 9.34
C ARG A 213 -12.04 2.32 8.52
N ILE A 214 -11.86 3.62 8.36
CA ILE A 214 -10.64 4.18 7.76
C ILE A 214 -9.47 3.82 8.67
N GLU A 215 -8.58 2.98 8.17
CA GLU A 215 -7.39 2.55 8.87
C GLU A 215 -6.21 3.50 8.59
N ASN A 216 -5.35 3.68 9.61
CA ASN A 216 -4.11 4.45 9.51
C ASN A 216 -4.26 5.93 9.09
N LYS A 217 -5.21 6.68 9.68
CA LYS A 217 -5.08 8.14 9.69
C LYS A 217 -3.70 8.45 10.28
N THR A 218 -2.86 9.14 9.51
CA THR A 218 -1.59 9.64 10.04
C THR A 218 -1.95 10.60 11.19
N THR A 219 -1.58 10.22 12.40
CA THR A 219 -1.79 11.05 13.61
C THR A 219 -0.45 11.58 14.05
N ASN A 220 -0.38 12.87 14.33
CA ASN A 220 0.75 13.43 15.06
C ASN A 220 0.52 13.20 16.56
N TYR A 221 1.59 13.05 17.32
CA TYR A 221 1.51 12.79 18.75
C TYR A 221 2.03 13.98 19.55
N ASN A 222 1.26 14.40 20.56
CA ASN A 222 1.63 15.51 21.44
C ASN A 222 2.93 15.22 22.20
N SER A 223 3.08 13.97 22.66
CA SER A 223 4.31 13.53 23.29
C SER A 223 4.88 12.31 22.55
N LYS A 224 6.00 12.52 21.87
CA LYS A 224 6.74 11.45 21.16
C LYS A 224 7.31 10.39 22.12
N ILE A 225 7.71 10.82 23.33
CA ILE A 225 8.23 9.91 24.36
C ILE A 225 7.12 8.96 24.82
N VAL A 226 5.95 9.50 25.14
CA VAL A 226 4.78 8.69 25.53
C VAL A 226 4.36 7.76 24.39
N HIS A 227 4.44 8.21 23.14
CA HIS A 227 4.14 7.35 21.99
C HIS A 227 5.14 6.20 21.85
N LYS A 228 6.43 6.46 21.98
CA LYS A 228 7.49 5.44 21.92
C LYS A 228 7.33 4.41 23.05
N MET A 229 7.05 4.87 24.27
CA MET A 229 6.81 3.98 25.41
C MET A 229 5.55 3.13 25.19
N ALA A 230 4.43 3.72 24.79
CA ALA A 230 3.17 2.99 24.54
C ALA A 230 3.34 1.96 23.41
N SER A 231 4.06 2.31 22.34
CA SER A 231 4.36 1.41 21.22
C SER A 231 5.24 0.24 21.68
N ASN A 232 6.29 0.50 22.46
CA ASN A 232 7.16 -0.55 22.98
C ASN A 232 6.41 -1.51 23.92
N ILE A 233 5.58 -0.98 24.81
CA ILE A 233 4.74 -1.81 25.71
C ILE A 233 3.76 -2.65 24.87
N SER A 234 3.08 -2.05 23.89
CA SER A 234 2.16 -2.76 23.02
C SER A 234 2.80 -3.89 22.25
N ASN A 235 4.01 -3.66 21.72
CA ASN A 235 4.78 -4.66 20.98
C ASN A 235 5.34 -5.75 21.91
N HIS A 236 5.89 -5.36 23.04
CA HIS A 236 6.51 -6.31 24.00
C HIS A 236 5.45 -7.26 24.62
N LEU A 237 4.28 -6.74 24.90
CA LEU A 237 3.18 -7.55 25.45
C LEU A 237 2.28 -8.18 24.37
N ASN A 238 2.61 -7.99 23.10
CA ASN A 238 1.77 -8.45 21.97
C ASN A 238 0.26 -8.13 22.18
N LEU A 239 -0.03 -6.90 22.65
CA LEU A 239 -1.39 -6.51 23.06
C LEU A 239 -2.43 -6.71 21.96
N ARG A 240 -2.00 -6.61 20.70
CA ARG A 240 -2.90 -6.80 19.55
C ARG A 240 -3.38 -8.24 19.40
N SER A 241 -2.53 -9.21 19.67
CA SER A 241 -2.88 -10.64 19.59
C SER A 241 -3.51 -11.18 20.88
N ASN A 242 -3.17 -10.56 22.03
CA ASN A 242 -3.56 -11.07 23.35
C ASN A 242 -4.84 -10.42 23.90
N LEU A 243 -5.32 -9.33 23.29
CA LEU A 243 -6.54 -8.65 23.74
C LEU A 243 -7.68 -8.84 22.73
N PRO A 244 -8.94 -8.95 23.20
CA PRO A 244 -10.09 -8.89 22.29
C PRO A 244 -10.04 -7.64 21.40
N ASN A 245 -10.31 -7.81 20.12
CA ASN A 245 -10.18 -6.73 19.12
C ASN A 245 -10.93 -5.45 19.56
N GLY A 246 -12.14 -5.57 20.11
CA GLY A 246 -12.91 -4.42 20.59
C GLY A 246 -12.22 -3.65 21.71
N PHE A 247 -11.59 -4.34 22.67
CA PHE A 247 -10.90 -3.72 23.79
C PHE A 247 -9.58 -3.09 23.36
N PHE A 248 -8.82 -3.76 22.50
CA PHE A 248 -7.60 -3.18 21.93
C PHE A 248 -7.88 -1.88 21.17
N TYR A 249 -8.92 -1.85 20.32
CA TYR A 249 -9.29 -0.64 19.59
C TYR A 249 -9.84 0.46 20.50
N PHE A 250 -10.57 0.11 21.56
CA PHE A 250 -11.02 1.08 22.57
C PHE A 250 -9.80 1.76 23.24
N MET A 251 -8.84 0.98 23.71
CA MET A 251 -7.60 1.50 24.34
C MET A 251 -6.79 2.35 23.34
N LYS A 252 -6.66 1.91 22.11
CA LYS A 252 -5.99 2.67 21.04
C LYS A 252 -6.68 4.00 20.77
N ASN A 253 -8.00 4.02 20.68
CA ASN A 253 -8.77 5.25 20.46
C ASN A 253 -8.65 6.21 21.65
N LEU A 254 -8.71 5.69 22.87
CA LEU A 254 -8.54 6.47 24.09
C LEU A 254 -7.14 7.12 24.10
N TYR A 255 -6.11 6.32 23.86
CA TYR A 255 -4.74 6.81 23.75
C TYR A 255 -4.59 7.89 22.67
N GLN A 256 -5.14 7.66 21.47
CA GLN A 256 -5.10 8.63 20.39
C GLN A 256 -5.83 9.92 20.76
N LYS A 257 -6.96 9.84 21.43
CA LYS A 257 -7.73 11.02 21.90
C LYS A 257 -6.90 11.91 22.83
N PHE A 258 -6.06 11.33 23.68
CA PHE A 258 -5.25 12.09 24.64
C PHE A 258 -3.89 12.51 24.11
N ASN A 259 -3.28 11.72 23.23
CA ASN A 259 -1.90 11.96 22.76
C ASN A 259 -1.81 12.31 21.26
N SER A 260 -2.91 12.52 20.55
CA SER A 260 -2.84 12.99 19.15
C SER A 260 -3.03 14.49 19.05
N SER A 261 -2.25 15.11 18.18
CA SER A 261 -2.46 16.48 17.71
C SER A 261 -2.85 16.46 16.22
N LYS A 262 -3.48 17.54 15.77
CA LYS A 262 -3.64 17.75 14.33
C LYS A 262 -2.26 17.76 13.67
N LEU A 263 -2.14 17.13 12.51
CA LEU A 263 -0.96 17.33 11.69
C LEU A 263 -0.83 18.83 11.42
N PRO A 264 0.40 19.39 11.49
CA PRO A 264 0.60 20.75 11.02
C PRO A 264 0.06 20.82 9.60
N GLU A 265 -0.83 21.77 9.35
CA GLU A 265 -1.22 22.08 7.99
C GLU A 265 0.06 22.49 7.24
N ASN A 266 0.41 21.71 6.24
CA ASN A 266 1.54 22.03 5.36
C ASN A 266 1.06 23.14 4.41
N ASN A 267 0.80 24.33 4.95
CA ASN A 267 0.36 25.51 4.23
C ASN A 267 1.54 26.16 3.48
N ASN A 268 2.33 25.35 2.81
CA ASN A 268 3.31 25.87 1.87
C ASN A 268 2.70 25.89 0.46
N ASP A 269 1.78 26.84 0.22
CA ASP A 269 1.08 26.99 -1.04
C ASP A 269 2.03 27.02 -2.25
N LYS A 270 3.23 27.58 -2.04
CA LYS A 270 4.28 27.61 -3.07
C LYS A 270 4.74 26.20 -3.44
N ILE A 271 4.96 25.31 -2.48
CA ILE A 271 5.37 23.92 -2.75
C ILE A 271 4.21 23.11 -3.30
N LEU A 272 2.99 23.33 -2.82
CA LEU A 272 1.80 22.69 -3.37
C LEU A 272 1.61 23.04 -4.85
N LYS A 273 1.80 24.31 -5.22
CA LYS A 273 1.77 24.76 -6.61
C LYS A 273 2.83 24.05 -7.45
N LYS A 274 4.09 24.00 -6.96
CA LYS A 274 5.18 23.30 -7.65
C LYS A 274 4.90 21.79 -7.82
N LEU A 275 4.31 21.13 -6.82
CA LEU A 275 3.93 19.72 -6.92
C LEU A 275 2.84 19.49 -7.96
N ASN A 276 1.81 20.35 -7.99
CA ASN A 276 0.76 20.29 -9.01
C ASN A 276 1.32 20.49 -10.41
N GLU A 277 2.16 21.52 -10.61
CA GLU A 277 2.85 21.77 -11.88
C GLU A 277 3.73 20.57 -12.28
N PHE A 278 4.50 20.02 -11.34
CA PHE A 278 5.36 18.88 -11.59
C PHE A 278 4.59 17.64 -12.07
N TYR A 279 3.47 17.31 -11.42
CA TYR A 279 2.72 16.10 -11.75
C TYR A 279 1.72 16.29 -12.90
N PHE A 280 1.47 17.49 -13.38
CA PHE A 280 0.41 17.79 -14.35
C PHE A 280 0.51 16.93 -15.63
N ASP A 281 1.65 16.98 -16.30
CA ASP A 281 1.84 16.23 -17.54
C ASP A 281 1.89 14.71 -17.31
N TYR A 282 2.49 14.25 -16.22
CA TYR A 282 2.54 12.84 -15.86
C TYR A 282 1.15 12.27 -15.52
N ASN A 283 0.30 13.06 -14.89
CA ASN A 283 -1.08 12.66 -14.63
C ASN A 283 -1.89 12.56 -15.93
N LYS A 284 -1.71 13.51 -16.83
CA LYS A 284 -2.34 13.47 -18.15
C LYS A 284 -1.90 12.22 -18.90
N GLU A 285 -0.61 11.96 -19.00
CA GLU A 285 -0.06 10.76 -19.61
C GLU A 285 -0.61 9.47 -18.99
N LEU A 286 -0.70 9.41 -17.65
CA LEU A 286 -1.28 8.27 -16.95
C LEU A 286 -2.72 8.02 -17.39
N PHE A 287 -3.56 9.06 -17.34
CA PHE A 287 -4.98 8.92 -17.67
C PHE A 287 -5.23 8.58 -19.13
N ASP A 288 -4.39 9.07 -20.03
CA ASP A 288 -4.40 8.68 -21.44
C ASP A 288 -4.05 7.18 -21.59
N LYS A 289 -2.99 6.69 -20.91
CA LYS A 289 -2.58 5.28 -20.94
C LYS A 289 -3.63 4.32 -20.41
N ILE A 290 -4.31 4.68 -19.32
CA ILE A 290 -5.33 3.81 -18.72
C ILE A 290 -6.73 4.03 -19.30
N ASN A 291 -6.87 4.90 -20.30
CA ASN A 291 -8.15 5.27 -20.94
C ASN A 291 -9.23 5.66 -19.91
N TYR A 292 -8.89 6.53 -18.98
CA TYR A 292 -9.77 6.91 -17.88
C TYR A 292 -10.01 8.41 -17.84
N LYS A 293 -11.28 8.82 -17.92
CA LYS A 293 -11.66 10.24 -17.89
C LYS A 293 -11.70 10.80 -16.47
N ARG A 294 -10.55 11.05 -15.90
CA ARG A 294 -10.38 11.68 -14.59
C ARG A 294 -9.26 12.71 -14.67
N THR A 295 -9.30 13.71 -13.80
CA THR A 295 -8.22 14.68 -13.59
C THR A 295 -7.88 14.74 -12.11
N TRP A 296 -6.59 14.88 -11.79
CA TRP A 296 -6.11 15.20 -10.46
C TRP A 296 -5.54 16.62 -10.42
#